data_5c39cd70d606607bb9b9226ac5b77161
#
_entry.id   5c39cd70d606607bb9b9226ac5b77161
#
_cell.length_a   1.000
_cell.length_b   1.000
_cell.length_c   1.000
_cell.angle_alpha   90.00
_cell.angle_beta   90.00
_cell.angle_gamma   90.00
#
_symmetry.space_group_name_H-M   'P 1'
#
loop_
_entity.id
_entity.type
_entity.pdbx_description
1 polymer ?
#
loop_
_entity_poly.entity_id
_entity_poly.type
_entity_poly.pdbx_seq_one_letter_code
_entity_poly.pdbx_strand_id
1 'polypeptide(L)'
;MNSKAVVKLASSEDEDEWHDKILDFIHKLKDSGKLTDYNQLAFLFSSVKSQQVTSLANFLEANGINVYSPRSDMFFKRREIMLTIGCLMLMFPLYVQGLIKGEHKYLQTEHSYYYRDCIELANELLSLEENKELKKFIRSRGKSHAALAQSKGTTDYAYSGLLYQLFAFK
;
A
#
# COMPACT_ATOMS: atom_id res chain seq x y z
N MET A 1 -42.79 -2.82 -16.29
CA MET A 1 -41.53 -3.49 -15.87
C MET A 1 -41.24 -3.11 -14.44
N ASN A 2 -41.54 -3.98 -13.48
CA ASN A 2 -41.15 -3.74 -12.07
C ASN A 2 -39.65 -4.03 -11.92
N SER A 3 -38.81 -3.03 -12.09
CA SER A 3 -37.43 -3.14 -11.71
C SER A 3 -37.36 -3.09 -10.18
N LYS A 4 -37.13 -4.25 -9.54
CA LYS A 4 -36.79 -4.26 -8.11
C LYS A 4 -35.47 -3.51 -7.96
N ALA A 5 -35.54 -2.29 -7.43
CA ALA A 5 -34.35 -1.47 -7.16
C ALA A 5 -33.48 -2.01 -6.02
N VAL A 6 -33.98 -3.00 -5.27
CA VAL A 6 -33.30 -3.58 -4.10
C VAL A 6 -33.34 -5.10 -4.19
N VAL A 7 -32.19 -5.74 -4.05
CA VAL A 7 -32.03 -7.19 -3.92
C VAL A 7 -31.50 -7.47 -2.51
N LYS A 8 -32.18 -8.36 -1.79
CA LYS A 8 -31.71 -8.84 -0.48
C LYS A 8 -30.97 -10.16 -0.69
N LEU A 9 -29.70 -10.20 -0.34
CA LEU A 9 -28.92 -11.42 -0.26
C LEU A 9 -28.99 -11.97 1.17
N ALA A 10 -29.43 -13.23 1.31
CA ALA A 10 -29.36 -13.90 2.58
C ALA A 10 -27.91 -14.34 2.82
N SER A 11 -27.34 -13.98 3.97
CA SER A 11 -26.04 -14.46 4.42
C SER A 11 -26.21 -15.37 5.61
N SER A 12 -25.35 -16.38 5.74
CA SER A 12 -25.09 -17.08 6.99
C SER A 12 -24.14 -16.24 7.87
N GLU A 13 -23.86 -16.72 9.07
CA GLU A 13 -22.83 -16.13 9.95
C GLU A 13 -21.40 -16.46 9.47
N ASP A 14 -21.27 -17.33 8.46
CA ASP A 14 -20.01 -17.72 7.86
C ASP A 14 -19.52 -16.61 6.91
N GLU A 15 -18.34 -16.08 7.20
CA GLU A 15 -17.72 -14.97 6.47
C GLU A 15 -17.33 -15.39 5.05
N ASP A 16 -16.84 -16.63 4.87
CA ASP A 16 -16.43 -17.15 3.56
C ASP A 16 -17.64 -17.32 2.63
N GLU A 17 -18.75 -17.86 3.14
CA GLU A 17 -20.00 -17.97 2.37
C GLU A 17 -20.55 -16.59 1.97
N TRP A 18 -20.39 -15.59 2.83
CA TRP A 18 -20.82 -14.23 2.54
C TRP A 18 -19.97 -13.59 1.43
N HIS A 19 -18.65 -13.80 1.45
CA HIS A 19 -17.73 -13.32 0.41
C HIS A 19 -18.06 -13.95 -0.96
N ASP A 20 -18.26 -15.26 -1.00
CA ASP A 20 -18.62 -15.99 -2.22
C ASP A 20 -19.92 -15.49 -2.81
N LYS A 21 -20.95 -15.27 -1.99
CA LYS A 21 -22.23 -14.72 -2.44
C LYS A 21 -22.10 -13.31 -3.04
N ILE A 22 -21.23 -12.48 -2.47
CA ILE A 22 -20.96 -11.14 -3.02
C ILE A 22 -20.28 -11.27 -4.39
N LEU A 23 -19.25 -12.10 -4.49
CA LEU A 23 -18.53 -12.32 -5.75
C LEU A 23 -19.43 -12.84 -6.85
N ASP A 24 -20.24 -13.86 -6.55
CA ASP A 24 -21.26 -14.41 -7.46
C ASP A 24 -22.25 -13.35 -7.93
N PHE A 25 -22.68 -12.48 -7.02
CA PHE A 25 -23.61 -11.41 -7.38
C PHE A 25 -22.94 -10.37 -8.32
N ILE A 26 -21.69 -10.03 -8.07
CA ILE A 26 -20.91 -9.13 -8.94
C ILE A 26 -20.76 -9.77 -10.34
N HIS A 27 -20.41 -11.06 -10.43
CA HIS A 27 -20.29 -11.76 -11.69
C HIS A 27 -21.63 -11.79 -12.46
N LYS A 28 -22.75 -12.09 -11.79
CA LYS A 28 -24.10 -12.05 -12.39
C LYS A 28 -24.47 -10.67 -12.92
N LEU A 29 -24.05 -9.58 -12.24
CA LEU A 29 -24.27 -8.22 -12.74
C LEU A 29 -23.45 -7.96 -13.99
N LYS A 30 -22.19 -8.44 -14.02
CA LYS A 30 -21.28 -8.27 -15.17
C LYS A 30 -21.77 -9.07 -16.38
N ASP A 31 -22.13 -10.34 -16.19
CA ASP A 31 -22.61 -11.24 -17.24
C ASP A 31 -23.95 -10.76 -17.85
N SER A 32 -24.79 -10.14 -17.04
CA SER A 32 -26.05 -9.55 -17.51
C SER A 32 -25.88 -8.19 -18.22
N GLY A 33 -24.66 -7.66 -18.32
CA GLY A 33 -24.36 -6.35 -18.91
C GLY A 33 -24.81 -5.16 -18.06
N LYS A 34 -25.31 -5.40 -16.84
CA LYS A 34 -25.70 -4.32 -15.91
C LYS A 34 -24.51 -3.63 -15.25
N LEU A 35 -23.37 -4.32 -15.19
CA LEU A 35 -22.11 -3.83 -14.69
C LEU A 35 -21.09 -3.88 -15.82
N THR A 36 -20.70 -2.73 -16.34
CA THR A 36 -19.68 -2.63 -17.41
C THR A 36 -18.28 -2.41 -16.85
N ASP A 37 -18.18 -1.72 -15.71
CA ASP A 37 -16.94 -1.40 -15.03
C ASP A 37 -17.10 -1.61 -13.51
N TYR A 38 -16.10 -2.22 -12.86
CA TYR A 38 -16.09 -2.40 -11.41
C TYR A 38 -16.11 -1.08 -10.63
N ASN A 39 -15.66 0.04 -11.22
CA ASN A 39 -15.78 1.37 -10.64
C ASN A 39 -17.23 1.85 -10.44
N GLN A 40 -18.20 1.13 -11.01
CA GLN A 40 -19.64 1.36 -10.78
C GLN A 40 -20.15 0.75 -9.48
N LEU A 41 -19.32 -0.07 -8.80
CA LEU A 41 -19.68 -0.70 -7.52
C LEU A 41 -19.22 0.17 -6.35
N ALA A 42 -20.08 0.28 -5.36
CA ALA A 42 -19.74 0.89 -4.09
C ALA A 42 -20.27 0.03 -2.92
N PHE A 43 -19.43 -0.23 -1.94
CA PHE A 43 -19.79 -0.89 -0.70
C PHE A 43 -19.90 0.14 0.40
N LEU A 44 -21.02 0.14 1.12
CA LEU A 44 -21.28 1.06 2.22
C LEU A 44 -21.28 0.31 3.54
N PHE A 45 -20.37 0.72 4.44
CA PHE A 45 -20.22 0.18 5.77
C PHE A 45 -20.33 1.28 6.83
N SER A 46 -20.76 0.95 8.02
CA SER A 46 -20.75 1.86 9.17
C SER A 46 -19.33 2.27 9.57
N SER A 47 -18.34 1.41 9.36
CA SER A 47 -16.92 1.67 9.56
C SER A 47 -16.09 0.94 8.50
N VAL A 48 -15.24 1.68 7.82
CA VAL A 48 -14.30 1.12 6.83
C VAL A 48 -13.04 0.51 7.47
N LYS A 49 -12.87 0.66 8.78
CA LYS A 49 -11.75 0.09 9.56
C LYS A 49 -12.10 -1.26 10.19
N SER A 50 -13.30 -1.79 9.98
CA SER A 50 -13.69 -3.09 10.55
C SER A 50 -12.94 -4.23 9.86
N GLN A 51 -12.72 -5.31 10.60
CA GLN A 51 -12.07 -6.51 10.08
C GLN A 51 -12.84 -7.10 8.89
N GLN A 52 -14.19 -7.08 8.94
CA GLN A 52 -15.03 -7.54 7.83
C GLN A 52 -14.77 -6.78 6.52
N VAL A 53 -14.57 -5.45 6.58
CA VAL A 53 -14.26 -4.65 5.39
C VAL A 53 -12.89 -5.00 4.84
N THR A 54 -11.90 -5.20 5.72
CA THR A 54 -10.55 -5.59 5.31
C THR A 54 -10.54 -6.99 4.70
N SER A 55 -11.27 -7.93 5.30
CA SER A 55 -11.40 -9.31 4.81
C SER A 55 -12.07 -9.34 3.43
N LEU A 56 -13.20 -8.67 3.25
CA LEU A 56 -13.89 -8.57 1.96
C LEU A 56 -12.99 -7.93 0.89
N ALA A 57 -12.29 -6.87 1.23
CA ALA A 57 -11.42 -6.19 0.28
C ALA A 57 -10.28 -7.09 -0.19
N ASN A 58 -9.60 -7.80 0.73
CA ASN A 58 -8.56 -8.77 0.41
C ASN A 58 -9.11 -9.91 -0.47
N PHE A 59 -10.31 -10.41 -0.16
CA PHE A 59 -10.96 -11.45 -0.94
C PHE A 59 -11.26 -10.99 -2.37
N LEU A 60 -11.80 -9.79 -2.55
CA LEU A 60 -12.09 -9.23 -3.87
C LEU A 60 -10.81 -8.99 -4.68
N GLU A 61 -9.75 -8.47 -4.05
CA GLU A 61 -8.44 -8.27 -4.70
C GLU A 61 -7.81 -9.61 -5.12
N ALA A 62 -7.91 -10.65 -4.29
CA ALA A 62 -7.47 -12.00 -4.63
C ALA A 62 -8.22 -12.60 -5.84
N ASN A 63 -9.47 -12.16 -6.07
CA ASN A 63 -10.29 -12.54 -7.23
C ASN A 63 -10.20 -11.53 -8.40
N GLY A 64 -9.17 -10.67 -8.42
CA GLY A 64 -8.90 -9.75 -9.54
C GLY A 64 -9.78 -8.51 -9.59
N ILE A 65 -10.51 -8.20 -8.53
CA ILE A 65 -11.34 -7.00 -8.41
C ILE A 65 -10.62 -6.01 -7.49
N ASN A 66 -9.98 -4.99 -8.08
CA ASN A 66 -9.27 -3.96 -7.32
C ASN A 66 -10.23 -3.15 -6.46
N VAL A 67 -9.90 -3.00 -5.16
CA VAL A 67 -10.71 -2.26 -4.19
C VAL A 67 -10.03 -0.94 -3.85
N TYR A 68 -10.78 0.15 -3.91
CA TYR A 68 -10.34 1.45 -3.44
C TYR A 68 -11.09 1.86 -2.16
N SER A 69 -10.37 2.07 -1.08
CA SER A 69 -10.92 2.60 0.17
C SER A 69 -10.09 3.81 0.64
N PRO A 70 -10.64 5.04 0.53
CA PRO A 70 -9.88 6.26 0.80
C PRO A 70 -9.54 6.47 2.29
N ARG A 71 -10.16 5.70 3.19
CA ARG A 71 -9.96 5.78 4.64
C ARG A 71 -9.36 4.52 5.25
N SER A 72 -9.00 3.52 4.45
CA SER A 72 -8.34 2.31 4.92
C SER A 72 -6.83 2.47 4.82
N ASP A 73 -6.12 1.89 5.78
CA ASP A 73 -4.65 1.80 5.75
C ASP A 73 -4.14 0.81 4.68
N MET A 74 -5.07 0.19 3.92
CA MET A 74 -4.76 -0.82 2.91
C MET A 74 -3.84 -0.30 1.82
N PHE A 75 -3.99 0.98 1.41
CA PHE A 75 -3.08 1.59 0.45
C PHE A 75 -1.62 1.50 0.90
N PHE A 76 -1.36 1.84 2.17
CA PHE A 76 -0.01 1.79 2.74
C PHE A 76 0.48 0.36 3.01
N LYS A 77 -0.41 -0.63 3.10
CA LYS A 77 -0.05 -2.06 3.27
C LYS A 77 0.26 -2.76 1.95
N ARG A 78 0.02 -2.12 0.81
CA ARG A 78 0.39 -2.67 -0.49
C ARG A 78 1.90 -2.81 -0.59
N ARG A 79 2.34 -3.99 -1.05
CA ARG A 79 3.77 -4.32 -1.14
C ARG A 79 4.57 -3.30 -1.95
N GLU A 80 4.05 -2.85 -3.08
CA GLU A 80 4.68 -1.85 -3.94
C GLU A 80 4.83 -0.49 -3.26
N ILE A 81 3.87 -0.10 -2.42
CA ILE A 81 3.93 1.15 -1.64
C ILE A 81 4.97 1.03 -0.53
N MET A 82 4.97 -0.08 0.20
CA MET A 82 5.95 -0.36 1.25
C MET A 82 7.38 -0.41 0.69
N LEU A 83 7.59 -1.06 -0.46
CA LEU A 83 8.86 -1.09 -1.15
C LEU A 83 9.32 0.31 -1.56
N THR A 84 8.43 1.11 -2.14
CA THR A 84 8.71 2.49 -2.53
C THR A 84 9.14 3.33 -1.33
N ILE A 85 8.39 3.27 -0.23
CA ILE A 85 8.69 3.97 1.02
C ILE A 85 10.03 3.49 1.59
N GLY A 86 10.27 2.18 1.66
CA GLY A 86 11.52 1.61 2.16
C GLY A 86 12.73 2.05 1.32
N CYS A 87 12.64 2.03 0.00
CA CYS A 87 13.69 2.51 -0.89
C CYS A 87 13.96 4.01 -0.70
N LEU A 88 12.91 4.83 -0.56
CA LEU A 88 13.08 6.26 -0.25
C LEU A 88 13.77 6.46 1.09
N MET A 89 13.35 5.75 2.13
CA MET A 89 13.96 5.86 3.47
C MET A 89 15.44 5.49 3.45
N LEU A 90 15.84 4.46 2.70
CA LEU A 90 17.24 4.06 2.56
C LEU A 90 18.12 5.12 1.87
N MET A 91 17.52 6.09 1.17
CA MET A 91 18.24 7.27 0.66
C MET A 91 18.52 8.33 1.74
N PHE A 92 17.98 8.16 2.97
CA PHE A 92 18.19 9.06 4.10
C PHE A 92 18.78 8.31 5.31
N PRO A 93 20.03 7.87 5.24
CA PRO A 93 20.62 6.94 6.22
C PRO A 93 20.67 7.50 7.64
N LEU A 94 20.83 8.80 7.81
CA LEU A 94 20.83 9.43 9.15
C LEU A 94 19.43 9.35 9.79
N TYR A 95 18.38 9.54 9.00
CA TYR A 95 17.00 9.38 9.48
C TYR A 95 16.73 7.92 9.88
N VAL A 96 17.16 6.96 9.05
CA VAL A 96 17.00 5.52 9.34
C VAL A 96 17.76 5.13 10.61
N GLN A 97 18.98 5.64 10.81
CA GLN A 97 19.74 5.40 12.05
C GLN A 97 18.99 5.92 13.29
N GLY A 98 18.45 7.14 13.21
CA GLY A 98 17.64 7.72 14.30
C GLY A 98 16.38 6.91 14.57
N LEU A 99 15.73 6.39 13.52
CA LEU A 99 14.55 5.51 13.64
C LEU A 99 14.91 4.20 14.38
N ILE A 100 16.01 3.55 14.00
CA ILE A 100 16.46 2.29 14.62
C ILE A 100 16.83 2.50 16.09
N LYS A 101 17.49 3.64 16.41
CA LYS A 101 17.86 4.00 17.78
C LYS A 101 16.70 4.50 18.63
N GLY A 102 15.53 4.72 18.05
CA GLY A 102 14.36 5.26 18.75
C GLY A 102 14.49 6.75 19.09
N GLU A 103 15.31 7.49 18.35
CA GLU A 103 15.55 8.94 18.56
C GLU A 103 14.35 9.80 18.08
N HIS A 104 13.49 9.25 17.21
CA HIS A 104 12.30 9.94 16.67
C HIS A 104 11.09 9.81 17.63
N LYS A 105 11.17 10.42 18.79
CA LYS A 105 10.14 10.36 19.83
C LYS A 105 8.77 10.92 19.42
N TYR A 106 8.72 11.70 18.36
CA TYR A 106 7.48 12.26 17.79
C TYR A 106 6.71 11.27 16.92
N LEU A 107 7.34 10.17 16.51
CA LEU A 107 6.65 9.12 15.77
C LEU A 107 5.85 8.25 16.75
N GLN A 108 4.58 8.05 16.45
CA GLN A 108 3.79 7.03 17.15
C GLN A 108 4.42 5.66 16.93
N THR A 109 4.34 4.79 17.92
CA THR A 109 4.97 3.46 17.91
C THR A 109 4.57 2.65 16.66
N GLU A 110 3.30 2.72 16.27
CA GLU A 110 2.77 2.02 15.09
C GLU A 110 3.45 2.48 13.78
N HIS A 111 3.66 3.79 13.61
CA HIS A 111 4.36 4.32 12.43
C HIS A 111 5.83 3.89 12.42
N SER A 112 6.46 3.81 13.58
CA SER A 112 7.84 3.35 13.68
C SER A 112 8.00 1.88 13.24
N TYR A 113 7.08 1.00 13.64
CA TYR A 113 7.05 -0.40 13.18
C TYR A 113 6.82 -0.47 11.68
N TYR A 114 5.82 0.22 11.16
CA TYR A 114 5.53 0.25 9.74
C TYR A 114 6.76 0.67 8.89
N TYR A 115 7.50 1.70 9.31
CA TYR A 115 8.70 2.12 8.58
C TYR A 115 9.82 1.08 8.64
N ARG A 116 9.96 0.36 9.76
CA ARG A 116 10.93 -0.75 9.86
C ARG A 116 10.56 -1.87 8.89
N ASP A 117 9.30 -2.27 8.83
CA ASP A 117 8.82 -3.28 7.89
C ASP A 117 9.08 -2.87 6.44
N CYS A 118 8.85 -1.60 6.09
CA CYS A 118 9.19 -1.05 4.76
C CYS A 118 10.69 -1.15 4.44
N ILE A 119 11.56 -0.85 5.41
CA ILE A 119 13.01 -0.92 5.25
C ILE A 119 13.47 -2.36 5.09
N GLU A 120 12.95 -3.30 5.88
CA GLU A 120 13.26 -4.73 5.77
C GLU A 120 12.88 -5.26 4.39
N LEU A 121 11.65 -5.00 3.95
CA LEU A 121 11.16 -5.41 2.63
C LEU A 121 12.02 -4.83 1.50
N ALA A 122 12.41 -3.56 1.59
CA ALA A 122 13.31 -2.94 0.61
C ALA A 122 14.71 -3.56 0.62
N ASN A 123 15.26 -3.90 1.79
CA ASN A 123 16.56 -4.58 1.89
C ASN A 123 16.52 -5.99 1.28
N GLU A 124 15.44 -6.74 1.47
CA GLU A 124 15.23 -8.03 0.81
C GLU A 124 15.26 -7.87 -0.71
N LEU A 125 14.46 -6.93 -1.27
CA LEU A 125 14.43 -6.62 -2.69
C LEU A 125 15.83 -6.27 -3.22
N LEU A 126 16.56 -5.40 -2.52
CA LEU A 126 17.89 -4.93 -2.90
C LEU A 126 19.00 -5.98 -2.69
N SER A 127 18.70 -7.12 -2.07
CA SER A 127 19.62 -8.25 -1.96
C SER A 127 19.68 -9.08 -3.25
N LEU A 128 18.66 -9.02 -4.08
CA LEU A 128 18.58 -9.74 -5.35
C LEU A 128 19.57 -9.16 -6.37
N GLU A 129 20.25 -10.02 -7.12
CA GLU A 129 21.28 -9.61 -8.09
C GLU A 129 20.68 -8.77 -9.24
N GLU A 130 19.45 -9.06 -9.64
CA GLU A 130 18.71 -8.30 -10.64
C GLU A 130 18.51 -6.82 -10.27
N ASN A 131 18.47 -6.50 -8.96
CA ASN A 131 18.28 -5.15 -8.44
C ASN A 131 19.59 -4.41 -8.11
N LYS A 132 20.71 -4.89 -8.60
CA LYS A 132 22.06 -4.34 -8.32
C LYS A 132 22.19 -2.87 -8.69
N GLU A 133 21.66 -2.45 -9.83
CA GLU A 133 21.72 -1.06 -10.28
C GLU A 133 20.85 -0.15 -9.41
N LEU A 134 19.65 -0.59 -9.04
CA LEU A 134 18.79 0.09 -8.08
C LEU A 134 19.50 0.26 -6.72
N LYS A 135 20.15 -0.79 -6.24
CA LYS A 135 20.95 -0.77 -5.01
C LYS A 135 22.09 0.24 -5.06
N LYS A 136 22.83 0.31 -6.19
CA LYS A 136 23.89 1.30 -6.40
C LYS A 136 23.33 2.72 -6.36
N PHE A 137 22.22 2.95 -7.06
CA PHE A 137 21.54 4.24 -7.09
C PHE A 137 21.14 4.70 -5.68
N ILE A 138 20.42 3.86 -4.91
CA ILE A 138 19.97 4.17 -3.55
C ILE A 138 21.18 4.49 -2.65
N ARG A 139 22.24 3.68 -2.70
CA ARG A 139 23.46 3.91 -1.91
C ARG A 139 24.17 5.21 -2.29
N SER A 140 24.25 5.53 -3.57
CA SER A 140 24.83 6.78 -4.05
C SER A 140 24.06 8.00 -3.52
N ARG A 141 22.74 7.95 -3.61
CA ARG A 141 21.87 9.01 -3.05
C ARG A 141 22.02 9.12 -1.54
N GLY A 142 22.05 7.99 -0.84
CA GLY A 142 22.26 7.98 0.62
C GLY A 142 23.57 8.63 1.05
N LYS A 143 24.68 8.39 0.33
CA LYS A 143 25.95 9.06 0.59
C LYS A 143 25.87 10.58 0.37
N SER A 144 25.23 11.00 -0.74
CA SER A 144 25.05 12.43 -1.03
C SER A 144 24.22 13.13 0.02
N HIS A 145 23.11 12.51 0.47
CA HIS A 145 22.25 13.08 1.49
C HIS A 145 22.94 13.16 2.85
N ALA A 146 23.69 12.13 3.25
CA ALA A 146 24.46 12.15 4.49
C ALA A 146 25.53 13.27 4.49
N ALA A 147 26.24 13.44 3.38
CA ALA A 147 27.24 14.49 3.25
C ALA A 147 26.63 15.90 3.32
N LEU A 148 25.49 16.11 2.66
CA LEU A 148 24.75 17.38 2.71
C LEU A 148 24.22 17.70 4.12
N ALA A 149 23.65 16.72 4.81
CA ALA A 149 23.16 16.89 6.18
C ALA A 149 24.28 17.28 7.13
N GLN A 150 25.49 16.69 6.98
CA GLN A 150 26.66 17.03 7.78
C GLN A 150 27.20 18.44 7.50
N SER A 151 27.09 18.91 6.25
CA SER A 151 27.64 20.22 5.86
C SER A 151 26.70 21.39 6.12
N LYS A 152 25.38 21.20 5.96
CA LYS A 152 24.38 22.27 6.02
C LYS A 152 23.36 22.13 7.16
N GLY A 153 23.36 21.03 7.87
CA GLY A 153 22.35 20.71 8.91
C GLY A 153 20.96 20.41 8.39
N THR A 154 20.66 20.71 7.12
CA THR A 154 19.37 20.44 6.46
C THR A 154 19.60 19.93 5.03
N THR A 155 18.70 19.08 4.56
CA THR A 155 18.67 18.65 3.15
C THR A 155 17.38 19.18 2.52
N ASP A 156 17.55 20.04 1.53
CA ASP A 156 16.43 20.58 0.74
C ASP A 156 16.30 19.74 -0.54
N TYR A 157 15.37 18.76 -0.53
CA TYR A 157 15.15 17.88 -1.66
C TYR A 157 13.69 17.89 -2.10
N ALA A 158 13.48 18.00 -3.42
CA ALA A 158 12.19 17.71 -4.03
C ALA A 158 11.96 16.19 -4.01
N TYR A 159 11.19 15.69 -3.05
CA TYR A 159 10.83 14.26 -2.96
C TYR A 159 10.20 13.70 -4.24
N SER A 160 9.44 14.52 -4.97
CA SER A 160 8.88 14.17 -6.29
C SER A 160 9.98 13.78 -7.28
N GLY A 161 11.09 14.53 -7.33
CA GLY A 161 12.22 14.21 -8.19
C GLY A 161 12.89 12.88 -7.84
N LEU A 162 13.00 12.54 -6.54
CA LEU A 162 13.53 11.26 -6.10
C LEU A 162 12.59 10.09 -6.49
N LEU A 163 11.28 10.28 -6.37
CA LEU A 163 10.28 9.28 -6.79
C LEU A 163 10.36 9.02 -8.30
N TYR A 164 10.41 10.06 -9.13
CA TYR A 164 10.57 9.90 -10.58
C TYR A 164 11.85 9.12 -10.94
N GLN A 165 12.96 9.42 -10.27
CA GLN A 165 14.21 8.71 -10.49
C GLN A 165 14.13 7.25 -10.03
N LEU A 166 13.44 6.97 -8.92
CA LEU A 166 13.22 5.62 -8.41
C LEU A 166 12.36 4.78 -9.38
N PHE A 167 11.29 5.35 -9.90
CA PHE A 167 10.40 4.67 -10.86
C PHE A 167 10.99 4.50 -12.28
N ALA A 168 12.15 5.11 -12.56
CA ALA A 168 12.86 4.86 -13.82
C ALA A 168 13.56 3.50 -13.86
N PHE A 169 13.76 2.85 -12.71
CA PHE A 169 14.25 1.46 -12.65
C PHE A 169 13.10 0.50 -12.98
N LYS A 170 13.31 -0.35 -14.00
CA LYS A 170 12.37 -1.36 -14.46
C LYS A 170 12.81 -2.74 -14.01
#